data_961caee45503a393844186463fba7d02
#
_entry.id   961caee45503a393844186463fba7d02
#
_cell.length_a   1.000
_cell.length_b   1.000
_cell.length_c   1.000
_cell.angle_alpha   90.00
_cell.angle_beta   90.00
_cell.angle_gamma   90.00
#
_symmetry.space_group_name_H-M   'P 1'
#
loop_
_entity.id
_entity.type
_entity.pdbx_description
1 polymer ?
#
loop_
_entity_poly.entity_id
_entity_poly.type
_entity_poly.pdbx_seq_one_letter_code
_entity_poly.pdbx_strand_id
1 'polypeptide(L)'
;MRDSDRCQRTAAGTPKAFASRRLPLQNAGMLETDVPSPTERIRGVLAPVVTPFKPDLAPDRERFIRHCQWLLSQDCGLAPFGTTSEANSLSKEERIFLLDAMVAAGIDPSRMMPGTGCCAIPDTVELTTHAVKYSCAGVLMLPPFYYKDVSEKGLYRYFSDVIQRVGDERLRIYLYHIPSVAMVGITPKLVERLLKAYPTAIAGMKDSSGDWNNTKTFLDAFAAGSSHFDVFVGSESFLLANMRNGGAGTISATANVNPAKINTLYQSLKFPGSKPSVGAVASAVSADEGLAALQARLNVVREVFSSKKFPSMIAATKQAIAIYTNDPEWAKMRPPLVELTTAQAKLLVEKLKAIRFAMNDQKYGKMN
;
A
#
# COMPACT_ATOMS: atom_id res chain seq x y z
N MET A 1 12.24 -11.75 75.30
CA MET A 1 12.22 -10.34 75.75
C MET A 1 11.57 -9.63 74.57
N ARG A 2 10.23 -9.40 74.59
CA ARG A 2 9.55 -8.21 75.14
C ARG A 2 10.03 -6.95 74.43
N ASP A 3 9.26 -6.09 73.77
CA ASP A 3 7.87 -5.57 73.90
C ASP A 3 7.47 -4.95 72.57
N SER A 4 6.32 -5.16 72.02
CA SER A 4 5.02 -4.45 72.10
C SER A 4 5.10 -2.92 72.33
N ASP A 5 4.56 -2.17 71.37
CA ASP A 5 3.47 -1.20 71.62
C ASP A 5 3.18 -0.40 70.32
N ARG A 6 2.00 -0.48 69.87
CA ARG A 6 0.78 0.35 70.03
C ARG A 6 0.47 1.36 68.92
N CYS A 7 -0.51 0.98 68.24
CA CYS A 7 -1.40 1.75 67.36
C CYS A 7 -1.87 3.07 67.97
N GLN A 8 -1.81 4.16 67.20
CA GLN A 8 -2.76 5.27 67.36
C GLN A 8 -3.34 5.69 66.05
N ARG A 9 -4.64 5.50 65.93
CA ARG A 9 -5.50 6.09 64.89
C ARG A 9 -5.72 7.56 65.21
N THR A 10 -5.58 8.45 64.22
CA THR A 10 -6.17 9.78 64.27
C THR A 10 -7.05 10.01 63.03
N ALA A 11 -8.15 10.70 63.30
CA ALA A 11 -9.39 10.75 62.57
C ALA A 11 -9.37 11.53 61.26
N ALA A 12 -10.39 11.25 60.47
CA ALA A 12 -10.82 11.82 59.22
C ALA A 12 -10.89 13.35 59.17
N GLY A 13 -10.34 13.90 58.10
CA GLY A 13 -10.59 15.26 57.61
C GLY A 13 -11.23 15.19 56.22
N THR A 14 -12.48 15.62 56.13
CA THR A 14 -13.26 15.78 54.89
C THR A 14 -12.62 16.83 53.97
N PRO A 15 -12.43 16.59 52.66
CA PRO A 15 -12.01 17.63 51.76
C PRO A 15 -13.17 18.52 51.34
N LYS A 16 -12.99 19.83 51.52
CA LYS A 16 -13.87 20.90 51.05
C LYS A 16 -13.98 20.90 49.55
N ALA A 17 -15.21 20.98 49.02
CA ALA A 17 -15.53 21.15 47.63
C ALA A 17 -14.92 22.46 47.05
N PHE A 18 -14.07 22.35 46.03
CA PHE A 18 -13.64 23.46 45.22
C PHE A 18 -14.71 23.73 44.14
N ALA A 19 -15.36 24.87 44.23
CA ALA A 19 -16.27 25.37 43.20
C ALA A 19 -15.46 25.74 41.94
N SER A 20 -15.63 24.99 40.85
CA SER A 20 -15.07 25.33 39.56
C SER A 20 -15.89 26.46 38.91
N ARG A 21 -15.28 27.64 38.78
CA ARG A 21 -15.75 28.70 37.88
C ARG A 21 -15.65 28.21 36.44
N ARG A 22 -16.78 28.03 35.76
CA ARG A 22 -16.82 27.85 34.30
C ARG A 22 -16.53 29.20 33.63
N LEU A 23 -15.43 29.25 32.89
CA LEU A 23 -15.20 30.31 31.89
C LEU A 23 -15.99 29.97 30.62
N PRO A 24 -16.58 30.95 29.91
CA PRO A 24 -17.27 30.68 28.65
C PRO A 24 -16.28 30.29 27.57
N LEU A 25 -16.50 29.10 26.97
CA LEU A 25 -15.81 28.69 25.72
C LEU A 25 -16.29 29.61 24.59
N GLN A 26 -15.39 30.48 24.12
CA GLN A 26 -15.57 31.17 22.86
C GLN A 26 -15.54 30.11 21.74
N ASN A 27 -16.56 30.15 20.89
CA ASN A 27 -16.69 29.36 19.67
C ASN A 27 -15.48 29.61 18.76
N ALA A 28 -14.47 28.73 18.84
CA ALA A 28 -13.56 28.51 17.74
C ALA A 28 -14.29 27.61 16.75
N GLY A 29 -14.69 28.14 15.61
CA GLY A 29 -15.25 27.38 14.50
C GLY A 29 -14.30 26.26 14.13
N MET A 30 -14.61 25.04 14.58
CA MET A 30 -14.01 23.82 14.01
C MET A 30 -14.51 23.76 12.58
N LEU A 31 -13.56 23.90 11.63
CA LEU A 31 -13.77 23.44 10.27
C LEU A 31 -14.22 21.99 10.40
N GLU A 32 -15.48 21.72 10.04
CA GLU A 32 -15.96 20.36 9.79
C GLU A 32 -15.05 19.81 8.67
N THR A 33 -14.05 19.03 9.07
CA THR A 33 -13.35 18.20 8.12
C THR A 33 -14.37 17.16 7.68
N ASP A 34 -14.77 17.21 6.40
CA ASP A 34 -15.52 16.17 5.73
C ASP A 34 -14.78 14.84 5.96
N VAL A 35 -15.18 14.10 6.99
CA VAL A 35 -14.73 12.73 7.19
C VAL A 35 -15.38 11.93 6.05
N PRO A 36 -14.61 11.32 5.15
CA PRO A 36 -15.21 10.58 4.03
C PRO A 36 -16.23 9.57 4.57
N SER A 37 -17.40 9.56 3.95
CA SER A 37 -18.45 8.59 4.24
C SER A 37 -17.86 7.17 4.30
N PRO A 38 -18.33 6.28 5.20
CA PRO A 38 -17.86 4.89 5.31
C PRO A 38 -17.93 4.07 4.01
N THR A 39 -18.53 4.63 2.97
CA THR A 39 -18.79 4.00 1.68
C THR A 39 -17.69 4.24 0.63
N GLU A 40 -16.77 5.18 0.83
CA GLU A 40 -15.77 5.49 -0.21
C GLU A 40 -14.41 4.83 0.10
N ARG A 41 -14.28 3.57 -0.32
CA ARG A 41 -13.03 2.81 -0.20
C ARG A 41 -12.05 3.18 -1.30
N ILE A 42 -10.76 3.16 -0.98
CA ILE A 42 -9.71 3.37 -1.97
C ILE A 42 -9.79 2.30 -3.07
N ARG A 43 -9.80 2.73 -4.32
CA ARG A 43 -9.86 1.89 -5.53
C ARG A 43 -8.91 2.43 -6.59
N GLY A 44 -8.60 1.62 -7.60
CA GLY A 44 -7.82 2.07 -8.75
C GLY A 44 -6.39 1.56 -8.77
N VAL A 45 -5.51 2.39 -9.26
CA VAL A 45 -4.08 2.07 -9.41
C VAL A 45 -3.32 2.64 -8.22
N LEU A 46 -2.62 1.78 -7.49
CA LEU A 46 -1.73 2.20 -6.41
C LEU A 46 -0.31 1.73 -6.71
N ALA A 47 0.66 2.59 -6.42
CA ALA A 47 2.06 2.22 -6.47
C ALA A 47 2.53 1.73 -5.10
N PRO A 48 3.13 0.52 -5.01
CA PRO A 48 3.92 0.14 -3.85
C PRO A 48 5.24 0.91 -3.90
N VAL A 49 5.21 2.14 -3.37
CA VAL A 49 6.23 3.17 -3.57
C VAL A 49 7.63 2.65 -3.24
N VAL A 50 8.57 2.75 -4.16
CA VAL A 50 9.98 2.37 -3.92
C VAL A 50 10.63 3.33 -2.91
N THR A 51 11.51 2.81 -2.06
CA THR A 51 12.22 3.61 -1.07
C THR A 51 13.61 4.00 -1.60
N PRO A 52 13.89 5.28 -1.81
CA PRO A 52 15.24 5.74 -2.14
C PRO A 52 16.11 5.74 -0.88
N PHE A 53 17.41 5.45 -1.05
CA PHE A 53 18.39 5.48 0.02
C PHE A 53 19.51 6.47 -0.27
N LYS A 54 20.03 7.10 0.78
CA LYS A 54 21.24 7.91 0.76
C LYS A 54 22.50 7.04 0.65
N PRO A 55 23.69 7.64 0.46
CA PRO A 55 24.96 6.88 0.41
C PRO A 55 25.24 6.06 1.69
N ASP A 56 24.77 6.52 2.85
CA ASP A 56 24.86 5.83 4.15
C ASP A 56 23.76 4.78 4.36
N LEU A 57 22.93 4.53 3.35
CA LEU A 57 21.77 3.65 3.35
C LEU A 57 20.62 4.11 4.25
N ALA A 58 20.65 5.31 4.80
CA ALA A 58 19.45 5.89 5.43
C ALA A 58 18.38 6.19 4.37
N PRO A 59 17.08 6.07 4.69
CA PRO A 59 16.01 6.46 3.76
C PRO A 59 16.14 7.92 3.34
N ASP A 60 16.00 8.19 2.04
CA ASP A 60 16.01 9.55 1.52
C ASP A 60 14.59 10.12 1.48
N ARG A 61 14.24 10.86 2.52
CA ARG A 61 12.93 11.48 2.69
C ARG A 61 12.54 12.38 1.52
N GLU A 62 13.47 13.19 1.03
CA GLU A 62 13.15 14.21 0.01
C GLU A 62 12.85 13.57 -1.34
N ARG A 63 13.68 12.60 -1.77
CA ARG A 63 13.42 11.82 -2.97
C ARG A 63 12.12 11.02 -2.84
N PHE A 64 11.87 10.45 -1.66
CA PHE A 64 10.67 9.68 -1.39
C PHE A 64 9.41 10.52 -1.56
N ILE A 65 9.36 11.71 -0.95
CA ILE A 65 8.22 12.63 -1.04
C ILE A 65 8.00 13.11 -2.47
N ARG A 66 9.06 13.54 -3.19
CA ARG A 66 8.94 13.92 -4.61
C ARG A 66 8.33 12.80 -5.46
N HIS A 67 8.77 11.57 -5.23
CA HIS A 67 8.21 10.43 -5.96
C HIS A 67 6.74 10.18 -5.64
N CYS A 68 6.36 10.25 -4.37
CA CYS A 68 4.96 10.17 -3.94
C CYS A 68 4.10 11.25 -4.62
N GLN A 69 4.55 12.50 -4.62
CA GLN A 69 3.84 13.61 -5.25
C GLN A 69 3.71 13.42 -6.77
N TRP A 70 4.79 12.95 -7.43
CA TRP A 70 4.74 12.62 -8.85
C TRP A 70 3.73 11.50 -9.15
N LEU A 71 3.69 10.44 -8.36
CA LEU A 71 2.71 9.37 -8.51
C LEU A 71 1.27 9.89 -8.38
N LEU A 72 1.01 10.71 -7.38
CA LEU A 72 -0.30 11.33 -7.17
C LEU A 72 -0.68 12.25 -8.34
N SER A 73 0.27 12.98 -8.93
CA SER A 73 0.04 13.81 -10.12
C SER A 73 -0.34 13.01 -11.37
N GLN A 74 -0.11 11.69 -11.37
CA GLN A 74 -0.53 10.74 -12.40
C GLN A 74 -1.83 10.00 -12.02
N ASP A 75 -2.56 10.48 -11.02
CA ASP A 75 -3.76 9.87 -10.44
C ASP A 75 -3.52 8.44 -9.92
N CYS A 76 -2.34 8.20 -9.37
CA CYS A 76 -1.94 6.93 -8.77
C CYS A 76 -1.93 7.07 -7.25
N GLY A 77 -2.69 6.22 -6.55
CA GLY A 77 -2.62 6.12 -5.08
C GLY A 77 -1.31 5.50 -4.60
N LEU A 78 -1.08 5.54 -3.31
CA LEU A 78 0.19 5.14 -2.69
C LEU A 78 -0.01 3.94 -1.76
N ALA A 79 0.78 2.88 -1.97
CA ALA A 79 0.85 1.73 -1.07
C ALA A 79 2.31 1.55 -0.57
N PRO A 80 2.87 2.51 0.20
CA PRO A 80 4.24 2.44 0.69
C PRO A 80 4.43 1.28 1.67
N PHE A 81 5.68 0.90 1.92
CA PHE A 81 6.08 -0.10 2.93
C PHE A 81 5.55 -1.51 2.67
N GLY A 82 5.39 -1.86 1.38
CA GLY A 82 5.22 -3.23 0.92
C GLY A 82 6.54 -3.86 0.46
N THR A 83 6.47 -5.01 -0.22
CA THR A 83 7.66 -5.73 -0.74
C THR A 83 8.49 -4.86 -1.69
N THR A 84 7.87 -4.16 -2.62
CA THR A 84 8.56 -3.29 -3.58
C THR A 84 9.20 -2.06 -2.91
N SER A 85 8.66 -1.64 -1.78
CA SER A 85 9.21 -0.55 -0.96
C SER A 85 10.39 -0.99 -0.09
N GLU A 86 10.87 -2.24 -0.22
CA GLU A 86 11.91 -2.81 0.63
C GLU A 86 11.57 -2.76 2.13
N ALA A 87 10.27 -2.92 2.47
CA ALA A 87 9.77 -2.73 3.84
C ALA A 87 10.47 -3.62 4.88
N ASN A 88 10.89 -4.83 4.49
CA ASN A 88 11.59 -5.74 5.40
C ASN A 88 13.11 -5.44 5.53
N SER A 89 13.60 -4.43 4.81
CA SER A 89 14.91 -3.80 4.99
C SER A 89 14.82 -2.47 5.75
N LEU A 90 13.60 -2.01 6.10
CA LEU A 90 13.36 -0.82 6.91
C LEU A 90 13.03 -1.20 8.34
N SER A 91 13.53 -0.44 9.32
CA SER A 91 13.07 -0.56 10.68
C SER A 91 11.62 -0.03 10.82
N LYS A 92 10.98 -0.34 11.92
CA LYS A 92 9.66 0.17 12.25
C LYS A 92 9.67 1.71 12.34
N GLU A 93 10.71 2.25 12.99
CA GLU A 93 10.91 3.69 13.19
C GLU A 93 11.12 4.41 11.85
N GLU A 94 11.84 3.81 10.91
CA GLU A 94 12.01 4.37 9.55
C GLU A 94 10.70 4.41 8.78
N ARG A 95 9.84 3.40 8.92
CA ARG A 95 8.50 3.42 8.28
C ARG A 95 7.61 4.50 8.90
N ILE A 96 7.62 4.65 10.23
CA ILE A 96 6.91 5.72 10.94
C ILE A 96 7.43 7.08 10.48
N PHE A 97 8.74 7.30 10.48
CA PHE A 97 9.37 8.53 10.03
C PHE A 97 8.97 8.93 8.60
N LEU A 98 8.96 7.97 7.67
CA LEU A 98 8.57 8.24 6.29
C LEU A 98 7.07 8.52 6.15
N LEU A 99 6.20 7.85 6.90
CA LEU A 99 4.76 8.15 6.90
C LEU A 99 4.49 9.54 7.48
N ASP A 100 5.14 9.91 8.58
CA ASP A 100 5.07 11.25 9.17
C ASP A 100 5.50 12.32 8.16
N ALA A 101 6.60 12.05 7.42
CA ALA A 101 7.09 12.94 6.40
C ALA A 101 6.12 13.11 5.22
N MET A 102 5.41 12.04 4.81
CA MET A 102 4.36 12.12 3.78
C MET A 102 3.23 13.05 4.23
N VAL A 103 2.74 12.87 5.45
CA VAL A 103 1.66 13.70 6.01
C VAL A 103 2.11 15.15 6.19
N ALA A 104 3.31 15.36 6.72
CA ALA A 104 3.89 16.71 6.89
C ALA A 104 4.11 17.44 5.55
N ALA A 105 4.31 16.70 4.45
CA ALA A 105 4.40 17.24 3.09
C ALA A 105 3.02 17.52 2.45
N GLY A 106 1.92 17.38 3.19
CA GLY A 106 0.57 17.63 2.72
C GLY A 106 0.01 16.54 1.81
N ILE A 107 0.59 15.33 1.80
CA ILE A 107 0.03 14.20 1.06
C ILE A 107 -1.21 13.70 1.80
N ASP A 108 -2.34 13.65 1.08
CA ASP A 108 -3.62 13.22 1.63
C ASP A 108 -3.58 11.73 2.05
N PRO A 109 -3.78 11.42 3.36
CA PRO A 109 -3.79 10.04 3.85
C PRO A 109 -4.89 9.17 3.23
N SER A 110 -5.99 9.75 2.78
CA SER A 110 -7.06 9.02 2.08
C SER A 110 -6.59 8.38 0.75
N ARG A 111 -5.44 8.82 0.22
CA ARG A 111 -4.79 8.25 -0.96
C ARG A 111 -3.70 7.22 -0.60
N MET A 112 -3.55 6.84 0.68
CA MET A 112 -2.50 5.96 1.17
C MET A 112 -3.04 4.63 1.72
N MET A 113 -2.33 3.55 1.43
CA MET A 113 -2.53 2.20 1.97
C MET A 113 -1.16 1.64 2.42
N PRO A 114 -0.56 2.13 3.52
CA PRO A 114 0.76 1.69 3.96
C PRO A 114 0.79 0.22 4.38
N GLY A 115 1.90 -0.45 4.12
CA GLY A 115 2.17 -1.80 4.59
C GLY A 115 2.55 -1.83 6.07
N THR A 116 1.80 -2.58 6.87
CA THR A 116 1.99 -2.65 8.33
C THR A 116 2.30 -4.06 8.85
N GLY A 117 2.14 -5.10 8.01
CA GLY A 117 2.36 -6.48 8.42
C GLY A 117 3.82 -6.76 8.79
N CYS A 118 4.03 -7.27 10.00
CA CYS A 118 5.30 -7.72 10.56
C CYS A 118 5.16 -9.13 11.14
N CYS A 119 6.29 -9.78 11.51
CA CYS A 119 6.24 -11.07 12.20
C CYS A 119 5.80 -10.92 13.66
N ALA A 120 6.18 -9.82 14.32
CA ALA A 120 5.80 -9.52 15.70
C ALA A 120 4.48 -8.75 15.75
N ILE A 121 3.54 -9.23 16.58
CA ILE A 121 2.25 -8.56 16.79
C ILE A 121 2.43 -7.11 17.28
N PRO A 122 3.29 -6.80 18.28
CA PRO A 122 3.45 -5.43 18.74
C PRO A 122 3.83 -4.45 17.64
N ASP A 123 4.77 -4.83 16.75
CA ASP A 123 5.20 -3.98 15.64
C ASP A 123 4.08 -3.75 14.62
N THR A 124 3.31 -4.82 14.30
CA THR A 124 2.14 -4.71 13.43
C THR A 124 1.08 -3.79 14.03
N VAL A 125 0.80 -3.91 15.33
CA VAL A 125 -0.17 -3.06 16.03
C VAL A 125 0.28 -1.60 16.02
N GLU A 126 1.54 -1.32 16.33
CA GLU A 126 2.07 0.05 16.38
C GLU A 126 2.01 0.72 15.01
N LEU A 127 2.51 0.06 13.95
CA LEU A 127 2.45 0.58 12.58
C LEU A 127 1.01 0.79 12.11
N THR A 128 0.11 -0.14 12.45
CA THR A 128 -1.30 -0.06 12.07
C THR A 128 -2.02 1.08 12.80
N THR A 129 -1.81 1.20 14.12
CA THR A 129 -2.35 2.31 14.92
C THR A 129 -1.88 3.66 14.39
N HIS A 130 -0.59 3.74 14.02
CA HIS A 130 -0.01 4.96 13.45
C HIS A 130 -0.68 5.36 12.12
N ALA A 131 -0.90 4.40 11.22
CA ALA A 131 -1.62 4.64 9.96
C ALA A 131 -3.08 5.05 10.17
N VAL A 132 -3.79 4.40 11.10
CA VAL A 132 -5.18 4.74 11.46
C VAL A 132 -5.28 6.12 12.08
N LYS A 133 -4.32 6.51 12.92
CA LYS A 133 -4.24 7.86 13.52
C LYS A 133 -4.24 8.96 12.45
N TYR A 134 -3.57 8.76 11.33
CA TYR A 134 -3.57 9.68 10.20
C TYR A 134 -4.78 9.52 9.27
N SER A 135 -5.70 8.62 9.56
CA SER A 135 -6.85 8.31 8.68
C SER A 135 -6.43 7.85 7.28
N CYS A 136 -5.37 7.05 7.18
CA CYS A 136 -5.04 6.38 5.92
C CYS A 136 -6.25 5.56 5.42
N ALA A 137 -6.43 5.47 4.10
CA ALA A 137 -7.57 4.76 3.48
C ALA A 137 -7.68 3.28 3.90
N GLY A 138 -6.58 2.72 4.38
CA GLY A 138 -6.46 1.37 4.91
C GLY A 138 -5.01 0.98 5.10
N VAL A 139 -4.78 -0.24 5.50
CA VAL A 139 -3.43 -0.81 5.66
C VAL A 139 -3.29 -2.10 4.87
N LEU A 140 -2.14 -2.30 4.23
CA LEU A 140 -1.80 -3.54 3.55
C LEU A 140 -1.04 -4.45 4.52
N MET A 141 -1.65 -5.57 4.92
CA MET A 141 -1.13 -6.40 6.00
C MET A 141 -0.70 -7.79 5.54
N LEU A 142 0.63 -8.05 5.54
CA LEU A 142 1.17 -9.40 5.39
C LEU A 142 0.79 -10.27 6.58
N PRO A 143 0.58 -11.59 6.39
CA PRO A 143 0.63 -12.53 7.50
C PRO A 143 2.04 -12.57 8.11
N PRO A 144 2.22 -13.05 9.36
CA PRO A 144 3.53 -13.28 9.92
C PRO A 144 4.25 -14.34 9.08
N PHE A 145 5.36 -13.96 8.46
CA PHE A 145 5.98 -14.71 7.37
C PHE A 145 7.28 -15.44 7.77
N TYR A 146 7.76 -15.29 9.00
CA TYR A 146 8.99 -15.97 9.42
C TYR A 146 8.75 -17.47 9.63
N TYR A 147 7.74 -17.84 10.41
CA TYR A 147 7.36 -19.24 10.61
C TYR A 147 6.53 -19.73 9.44
N LYS A 148 6.96 -20.86 8.84
CA LYS A 148 6.25 -21.51 7.73
C LYS A 148 5.28 -22.58 8.27
N ASP A 149 4.41 -23.07 7.42
CA ASP A 149 3.45 -24.13 7.75
C ASP A 149 2.56 -23.84 8.97
N VAL A 150 2.30 -22.55 9.21
CA VAL A 150 1.44 -22.10 10.30
C VAL A 150 -0.02 -22.48 10.02
N SER A 151 -0.73 -22.89 11.07
CA SER A 151 -2.14 -23.28 10.92
C SER A 151 -3.05 -22.08 10.60
N GLU A 152 -4.15 -22.33 9.89
CA GLU A 152 -5.18 -21.30 9.66
C GLU A 152 -5.74 -20.71 10.98
N LYS A 153 -5.86 -21.56 12.02
CA LYS A 153 -6.23 -21.09 13.37
C LYS A 153 -5.22 -20.09 13.93
N GLY A 154 -3.92 -20.31 13.71
CA GLY A 154 -2.86 -19.39 14.12
C GLY A 154 -2.94 -18.06 13.40
N LEU A 155 -3.15 -18.08 12.07
CA LEU A 155 -3.32 -16.86 11.26
C LEU A 155 -4.58 -16.09 11.67
N TYR A 156 -5.71 -16.78 11.88
CA TYR A 156 -6.93 -16.14 12.37
C TYR A 156 -6.68 -15.41 13.71
N ARG A 157 -6.02 -16.07 14.66
CA ARG A 157 -5.67 -15.46 15.95
C ARG A 157 -4.76 -14.26 15.78
N TYR A 158 -3.76 -14.34 14.91
CA TYR A 158 -2.86 -13.22 14.64
C TYR A 158 -3.63 -11.97 14.17
N PHE A 159 -4.45 -12.10 13.13
CA PHE A 159 -5.24 -10.97 12.63
C PHE A 159 -6.26 -10.47 13.68
N SER A 160 -6.91 -11.38 14.41
CA SER A 160 -7.85 -11.03 15.48
C SER A 160 -7.17 -10.25 16.60
N ASP A 161 -6.00 -10.68 17.07
CA ASP A 161 -5.23 -10.00 18.11
C ASP A 161 -4.80 -8.60 17.66
N VAL A 162 -4.36 -8.46 16.39
CA VAL A 162 -4.02 -7.14 15.84
C VAL A 162 -5.24 -6.22 15.81
N ILE A 163 -6.37 -6.68 15.28
CA ILE A 163 -7.61 -5.88 15.20
C ILE A 163 -8.06 -5.43 16.58
N GLN A 164 -8.11 -6.35 17.55
CA GLN A 164 -8.55 -6.07 18.90
C GLN A 164 -7.63 -5.10 19.65
N ARG A 165 -6.31 -5.21 19.45
CA ARG A 165 -5.33 -4.32 20.09
C ARG A 165 -5.31 -2.92 19.47
N VAL A 166 -5.54 -2.80 18.17
CA VAL A 166 -5.71 -1.50 17.51
C VAL A 166 -6.98 -0.83 18.00
N GLY A 167 -8.09 -1.57 18.11
CA GLY A 167 -9.33 -1.15 18.79
C GLY A 167 -10.00 0.09 18.19
N ASP A 168 -9.75 0.40 16.91
CA ASP A 168 -10.28 1.59 16.22
C ASP A 168 -11.24 1.16 15.10
N GLU A 169 -12.45 1.68 15.09
CA GLU A 169 -13.50 1.35 14.12
C GLU A 169 -13.19 1.83 12.70
N ARG A 170 -12.28 2.80 12.56
CA ARG A 170 -11.80 3.30 11.27
C ARG A 170 -10.83 2.34 10.59
N LEU A 171 -10.33 1.32 11.29
CA LEU A 171 -9.39 0.34 10.75
C LEU A 171 -9.95 -0.35 9.52
N ARG A 172 -9.18 -0.36 8.43
CA ARG A 172 -9.45 -1.06 7.17
C ARG A 172 -8.22 -1.86 6.77
N ILE A 173 -8.30 -3.19 6.85
CA ILE A 173 -7.22 -4.10 6.52
C ILE A 173 -7.45 -4.69 5.12
N TYR A 174 -6.45 -4.53 4.27
CA TYR A 174 -6.31 -5.27 3.02
C TYR A 174 -5.28 -6.38 3.25
N LEU A 175 -5.73 -7.62 3.26
CA LEU A 175 -4.90 -8.80 3.49
C LEU A 175 -3.91 -8.95 2.32
N TYR A 176 -2.62 -9.10 2.61
CA TYR A 176 -1.61 -9.20 1.57
C TYR A 176 -1.19 -10.65 1.32
N HIS A 177 -1.71 -11.21 0.24
CA HIS A 177 -1.41 -12.57 -0.22
C HIS A 177 -0.27 -12.54 -1.23
N ILE A 178 0.91 -13.01 -0.84
CA ILE A 178 2.12 -13.13 -1.69
C ILE A 178 2.88 -14.42 -1.34
N PRO A 179 2.31 -15.59 -1.62
CA PRO A 179 2.86 -16.88 -1.17
C PRO A 179 4.23 -17.19 -1.76
N SER A 180 4.56 -16.68 -2.94
CA SER A 180 5.88 -16.89 -3.56
C SER A 180 7.04 -16.22 -2.80
N VAL A 181 6.75 -15.26 -1.92
CA VAL A 181 7.75 -14.54 -1.11
C VAL A 181 7.57 -14.83 0.38
N ALA A 182 6.35 -14.68 0.89
CA ALA A 182 6.05 -14.88 2.31
C ALA A 182 6.06 -16.37 2.71
N MET A 183 5.84 -17.30 1.76
CA MET A 183 5.68 -18.73 2.01
C MET A 183 4.55 -19.06 3.01
N VAL A 184 3.63 -18.11 3.19
CA VAL A 184 2.42 -18.21 4.02
C VAL A 184 1.25 -17.72 3.18
N GLY A 185 0.29 -18.59 2.94
CA GLY A 185 -0.90 -18.30 2.13
C GLY A 185 -2.06 -17.77 2.97
N ILE A 186 -2.97 -17.05 2.30
CA ILE A 186 -4.27 -16.66 2.83
C ILE A 186 -5.32 -17.47 2.07
N THR A 187 -6.13 -18.24 2.78
CA THR A 187 -7.17 -19.10 2.19
C THR A 187 -8.52 -18.40 2.15
N PRO A 188 -9.44 -18.73 1.22
CA PRO A 188 -10.81 -18.23 1.26
C PRO A 188 -11.52 -18.50 2.59
N LYS A 189 -11.28 -19.66 3.20
CA LYS A 189 -11.85 -20.03 4.51
C LYS A 189 -11.35 -19.11 5.63
N LEU A 190 -10.07 -18.69 5.62
CA LEU A 190 -9.55 -17.71 6.56
C LEU A 190 -10.24 -16.35 6.36
N VAL A 191 -10.39 -15.90 5.09
CA VAL A 191 -11.07 -14.66 4.76
C VAL A 191 -12.52 -14.66 5.22
N GLU A 192 -13.27 -15.74 4.94
CA GLU A 192 -14.66 -15.91 5.40
C GLU A 192 -14.79 -15.77 6.92
N ARG A 193 -13.92 -16.45 7.66
CA ARG A 193 -13.92 -16.38 9.15
C ARG A 193 -13.60 -14.98 9.65
N LEU A 194 -12.64 -14.29 9.03
CA LEU A 194 -12.27 -12.92 9.40
C LEU A 194 -13.40 -11.94 9.07
N LEU A 195 -14.02 -12.05 7.89
CA LEU A 195 -15.16 -11.22 7.49
C LEU A 195 -16.35 -11.39 8.43
N LYS A 196 -16.65 -12.64 8.84
CA LYS A 196 -17.72 -12.92 9.79
C LYS A 196 -17.47 -12.27 11.16
N ALA A 197 -16.22 -12.26 11.62
CA ALA A 197 -15.88 -11.72 12.94
C ALA A 197 -15.63 -10.20 12.93
N TYR A 198 -15.12 -9.65 11.82
CA TYR A 198 -14.65 -8.27 11.69
C TYR A 198 -15.08 -7.66 10.35
N PRO A 199 -16.39 -7.55 10.06
CA PRO A 199 -16.90 -7.17 8.73
C PRO A 199 -16.52 -5.75 8.32
N THR A 200 -16.27 -4.85 9.26
CA THR A 200 -15.84 -3.48 8.99
C THR A 200 -14.33 -3.34 8.87
N ALA A 201 -13.56 -4.11 9.66
CA ALA A 201 -12.10 -4.02 9.68
C ALA A 201 -11.45 -4.73 8.49
N ILE A 202 -12.02 -5.84 8.01
CA ILE A 202 -11.51 -6.58 6.84
C ILE A 202 -12.11 -5.98 5.57
N ALA A 203 -11.35 -5.11 4.90
CA ALA A 203 -11.82 -4.34 3.76
C ALA A 203 -11.58 -5.02 2.41
N GLY A 204 -10.58 -5.88 2.31
CA GLY A 204 -10.21 -6.50 1.06
C GLY A 204 -8.91 -7.28 1.11
N MET A 205 -8.34 -7.49 -0.06
CA MET A 205 -7.02 -8.11 -0.19
C MET A 205 -6.25 -7.58 -1.40
N LYS A 206 -4.93 -7.75 -1.36
CA LYS A 206 -4.05 -7.71 -2.52
C LYS A 206 -3.59 -9.14 -2.82
N ASP A 207 -3.95 -9.67 -3.97
CA ASP A 207 -3.44 -10.95 -4.44
C ASP A 207 -2.20 -10.75 -5.34
N SER A 208 -1.07 -11.23 -4.87
CA SER A 208 0.22 -11.28 -5.57
C SER A 208 0.71 -12.71 -5.75
N SER A 209 -0.19 -13.69 -5.84
CA SER A 209 0.14 -15.09 -6.15
C SER A 209 0.78 -15.24 -7.53
N GLY A 210 0.41 -14.38 -8.48
CA GLY A 210 0.78 -14.51 -9.88
C GLY A 210 -0.05 -15.53 -10.64
N ASP A 211 -1.11 -16.05 -10.02
CA ASP A 211 -2.06 -17.00 -10.59
C ASP A 211 -3.46 -16.39 -10.67
N TRP A 212 -3.96 -16.22 -11.89
CA TRP A 212 -5.30 -15.70 -12.12
C TRP A 212 -6.40 -16.55 -11.48
N ASN A 213 -6.27 -17.88 -11.49
CA ASN A 213 -7.27 -18.78 -10.91
C ASN A 213 -7.39 -18.55 -9.39
N ASN A 214 -6.26 -18.29 -8.72
CA ASN A 214 -6.28 -17.93 -7.31
C ASN A 214 -7.03 -16.61 -7.09
N THR A 215 -6.69 -15.55 -7.87
CA THR A 215 -7.40 -14.26 -7.79
C THR A 215 -8.90 -14.44 -8.03
N LYS A 216 -9.27 -15.22 -9.07
CA LYS A 216 -10.67 -15.46 -9.44
C LYS A 216 -11.44 -16.15 -8.32
N THR A 217 -10.82 -17.08 -7.62
CA THR A 217 -11.44 -17.76 -6.46
C THR A 217 -11.90 -16.77 -5.39
N PHE A 218 -11.09 -15.74 -5.09
CA PHE A 218 -11.47 -14.69 -4.13
C PHE A 218 -12.53 -13.73 -4.70
N LEU A 219 -12.45 -13.41 -5.98
CA LEU A 219 -13.46 -12.58 -6.64
C LEU A 219 -14.83 -13.27 -6.62
N ASP A 220 -14.89 -14.54 -7.00
CA ASP A 220 -16.13 -15.33 -7.04
C ASP A 220 -16.74 -15.49 -5.63
N ALA A 221 -15.88 -15.68 -4.62
CA ALA A 221 -16.35 -15.88 -3.25
C ALA A 221 -16.81 -14.58 -2.55
N PHE A 222 -16.20 -13.43 -2.87
CA PHE A 222 -16.33 -12.24 -2.02
C PHE A 222 -16.61 -10.94 -2.77
N ALA A 223 -16.35 -10.81 -4.08
CA ALA A 223 -16.57 -9.55 -4.79
C ALA A 223 -18.03 -9.39 -5.25
N ALA A 224 -18.71 -10.49 -5.54
CA ALA A 224 -20.12 -10.51 -5.94
C ALA A 224 -21.01 -10.62 -4.70
N GLY A 225 -21.50 -9.51 -4.15
CA GLY A 225 -22.48 -9.55 -3.06
C GLY A 225 -22.32 -8.44 -2.01
N SER A 226 -23.01 -8.58 -0.89
CA SER A 226 -23.03 -7.61 0.22
C SER A 226 -21.77 -7.58 1.08
N SER A 227 -20.76 -8.40 0.79
CA SER A 227 -19.56 -8.53 1.62
C SER A 227 -18.62 -7.33 1.53
N HIS A 228 -18.78 -6.47 0.52
CA HIS A 228 -17.93 -5.27 0.32
C HIS A 228 -16.43 -5.58 0.43
N PHE A 229 -15.97 -6.70 -0.13
CA PHE A 229 -14.58 -7.12 -0.07
C PHE A 229 -13.84 -6.77 -1.37
N ASP A 230 -12.88 -5.85 -1.28
CA ASP A 230 -12.15 -5.35 -2.44
C ASP A 230 -10.96 -6.26 -2.78
N VAL A 231 -10.84 -6.69 -4.04
CA VAL A 231 -9.71 -7.49 -4.53
C VAL A 231 -8.83 -6.66 -5.45
N PHE A 232 -7.59 -6.41 -5.02
CA PHE A 232 -6.54 -5.82 -5.84
C PHE A 232 -5.61 -6.89 -6.37
N VAL A 233 -5.26 -6.82 -7.66
CA VAL A 233 -4.20 -7.67 -8.22
C VAL A 233 -2.83 -7.04 -7.99
N GLY A 234 -1.83 -7.87 -7.67
CA GLY A 234 -0.44 -7.45 -7.48
C GLY A 234 0.34 -7.22 -8.77
N SER A 235 -0.30 -7.49 -9.91
CA SER A 235 0.25 -7.30 -11.24
C SER A 235 -0.78 -6.66 -12.15
N GLU A 236 -0.41 -5.57 -12.83
CA GLU A 236 -1.25 -4.95 -13.86
C GLU A 236 -1.56 -5.88 -15.03
N SER A 237 -0.82 -6.98 -15.19
CA SER A 237 -1.13 -7.99 -16.21
C SER A 237 -2.51 -8.63 -16.04
N PHE A 238 -3.04 -8.61 -14.83
CA PHE A 238 -4.38 -9.09 -14.52
C PHE A 238 -5.42 -7.96 -14.36
N LEU A 239 -5.06 -6.70 -14.62
CA LEU A 239 -5.95 -5.57 -14.33
C LEU A 239 -7.26 -5.66 -15.11
N LEU A 240 -7.19 -5.92 -16.43
CA LEU A 240 -8.38 -6.06 -17.27
C LEU A 240 -9.31 -7.17 -16.77
N ALA A 241 -8.74 -8.35 -16.49
CA ALA A 241 -9.49 -9.49 -15.97
C ALA A 241 -10.09 -9.19 -14.59
N ASN A 242 -9.32 -8.58 -13.69
CA ASN A 242 -9.76 -8.23 -12.35
C ASN A 242 -10.97 -7.28 -12.38
N MET A 243 -10.88 -6.21 -13.15
CA MET A 243 -11.96 -5.22 -13.25
C MET A 243 -13.22 -5.79 -13.86
N ARG A 244 -13.11 -6.67 -14.88
CA ARG A 244 -14.25 -7.36 -15.50
C ARG A 244 -14.95 -8.33 -14.55
N ASN A 245 -14.28 -8.79 -13.51
CA ASN A 245 -14.82 -9.70 -12.50
C ASN A 245 -15.11 -8.97 -11.16
N GLY A 246 -15.29 -7.65 -11.15
CA GLY A 246 -15.70 -6.90 -9.96
C GLY A 246 -14.56 -6.49 -9.03
N GLY A 247 -13.31 -6.62 -9.45
CA GLY A 247 -12.15 -6.22 -8.65
C GLY A 247 -12.06 -4.71 -8.41
N ALA A 248 -11.17 -4.31 -7.50
CA ALA A 248 -11.01 -2.93 -7.06
C ALA A 248 -9.92 -2.15 -7.81
N GLY A 249 -8.97 -2.85 -8.44
CA GLY A 249 -7.84 -2.23 -9.13
C GLY A 249 -6.55 -3.04 -9.04
N THR A 250 -5.42 -2.36 -9.04
CA THR A 250 -4.10 -3.01 -8.97
C THR A 250 -3.13 -2.27 -8.04
N ILE A 251 -2.29 -3.02 -7.34
CA ILE A 251 -1.15 -2.49 -6.57
C ILE A 251 0.12 -3.09 -7.16
N SER A 252 0.67 -2.46 -8.21
CA SER A 252 1.72 -3.03 -9.05
C SER A 252 3.05 -2.29 -8.97
N ALA A 253 4.16 -3.04 -8.94
CA ALA A 253 5.51 -2.49 -8.88
C ALA A 253 5.82 -1.54 -10.03
N THR A 254 5.38 -1.84 -11.26
CA THR A 254 5.59 -1.00 -12.43
C THR A 254 4.78 0.30 -12.41
N ALA A 255 3.81 0.46 -11.49
CA ALA A 255 3.17 1.75 -11.26
C ALA A 255 4.17 2.82 -10.79
N ASN A 256 5.32 2.44 -10.22
CA ASN A 256 6.40 3.38 -9.89
C ASN A 256 7.05 4.06 -11.12
N VAL A 257 6.86 3.53 -12.32
CA VAL A 257 7.47 4.06 -13.56
C VAL A 257 6.46 4.26 -14.68
N ASN A 258 5.29 3.63 -14.60
CA ASN A 258 4.27 3.66 -15.67
C ASN A 258 2.83 3.91 -15.12
N PRO A 259 2.65 4.79 -14.11
CA PRO A 259 1.34 4.93 -13.45
C PRO A 259 0.24 5.41 -14.41
N ALA A 260 0.53 6.41 -15.24
CA ALA A 260 -0.44 7.01 -16.14
C ALA A 260 -1.03 6.02 -17.16
N LYS A 261 -0.21 5.10 -17.70
CA LYS A 261 -0.69 4.11 -18.68
C LYS A 261 -1.53 3.02 -18.02
N ILE A 262 -1.15 2.60 -16.80
CA ILE A 262 -1.94 1.65 -16.02
C ILE A 262 -3.27 2.30 -15.65
N ASN A 263 -3.25 3.57 -15.22
CA ASN A 263 -4.47 4.31 -14.89
C ASN A 263 -5.37 4.53 -16.12
N THR A 264 -4.79 4.75 -17.31
CA THR A 264 -5.58 4.84 -18.57
C THR A 264 -6.44 3.58 -18.76
N LEU A 265 -5.87 2.39 -18.60
CA LEU A 265 -6.64 1.14 -18.70
C LEU A 265 -7.72 1.06 -17.61
N TYR A 266 -7.38 1.37 -16.36
CA TYR A 266 -8.33 1.36 -15.24
C TYR A 266 -9.53 2.30 -15.50
N GLN A 267 -9.29 3.54 -15.90
CA GLN A 267 -10.33 4.53 -16.16
C GLN A 267 -11.23 4.14 -17.34
N SER A 268 -10.63 3.55 -18.39
CA SER A 268 -11.41 3.05 -19.53
C SER A 268 -12.36 1.91 -19.17
N LEU A 269 -12.05 1.17 -18.08
CA LEU A 269 -12.89 0.09 -17.55
C LEU A 269 -13.97 0.61 -16.59
N LYS A 270 -13.66 1.65 -15.81
CA LYS A 270 -14.58 2.25 -14.83
C LYS A 270 -15.68 3.07 -15.52
N PHE A 271 -15.35 3.73 -16.63
CA PHE A 271 -16.25 4.61 -17.38
C PHE A 271 -16.33 4.18 -18.84
N PRO A 272 -17.09 3.10 -19.18
CA PRO A 272 -17.28 2.67 -20.56
C PRO A 272 -17.85 3.80 -21.41
N GLY A 273 -17.17 4.19 -22.50
CA GLY A 273 -17.57 5.27 -23.37
C GLY A 273 -16.89 6.63 -23.15
N SER A 274 -16.11 6.82 -22.08
CA SER A 274 -15.22 7.96 -21.95
C SER A 274 -14.04 7.77 -22.92
N LYS A 275 -13.86 8.71 -23.87
CA LYS A 275 -12.70 8.67 -24.78
C LYS A 275 -11.42 8.83 -23.95
N PRO A 276 -10.42 7.93 -24.08
CA PRO A 276 -9.13 8.15 -23.45
C PRO A 276 -8.51 9.45 -23.97
N SER A 277 -8.08 10.31 -23.07
CA SER A 277 -7.53 11.65 -23.35
C SER A 277 -6.15 11.67 -24.02
N VAL A 278 -5.69 10.57 -24.61
CA VAL A 278 -4.40 10.48 -25.29
C VAL A 278 -4.59 9.87 -26.66
N GLY A 279 -4.52 10.73 -27.70
CA GLY A 279 -4.27 10.39 -29.11
C GLY A 279 -5.14 9.24 -29.65
N ALA A 280 -6.41 9.51 -29.92
CA ALA A 280 -7.30 8.54 -30.52
C ALA A 280 -6.82 8.17 -31.93
N VAL A 281 -6.36 6.94 -32.12
CA VAL A 281 -6.44 6.30 -33.43
C VAL A 281 -7.89 5.86 -33.58
N ALA A 282 -8.70 6.76 -34.17
CA ALA A 282 -10.07 6.45 -34.55
C ALA A 282 -10.02 5.57 -35.82
N SER A 283 -10.16 4.27 -35.65
CA SER A 283 -10.67 3.41 -36.74
C SER A 283 -11.21 2.11 -36.12
N ALA A 284 -12.47 1.83 -36.37
CA ALA A 284 -13.17 0.52 -36.48
C ALA A 284 -12.78 -0.68 -35.58
N VAL A 285 -12.04 -0.46 -34.49
CA VAL A 285 -11.70 -1.51 -33.49
C VAL A 285 -12.80 -1.48 -32.44
N SER A 286 -13.35 -2.64 -32.09
CA SER A 286 -14.32 -2.71 -30.99
C SER A 286 -13.71 -2.18 -29.69
N ALA A 287 -14.52 -1.61 -28.79
CA ALA A 287 -14.05 -1.11 -27.50
C ALA A 287 -13.26 -2.19 -26.74
N ASP A 288 -13.64 -3.43 -26.89
CA ASP A 288 -13.04 -4.61 -26.27
C ASP A 288 -11.63 -4.92 -26.81
N GLU A 289 -11.45 -4.80 -28.12
CA GLU A 289 -10.12 -4.93 -28.76
C GLU A 289 -9.18 -3.80 -28.34
N GLY A 290 -9.72 -2.59 -28.17
CA GLY A 290 -8.97 -1.45 -27.63
C GLY A 290 -8.44 -1.68 -26.21
N LEU A 291 -9.27 -2.24 -25.32
CA LEU A 291 -8.89 -2.60 -23.95
C LEU A 291 -7.86 -3.73 -23.92
N ALA A 292 -8.02 -4.75 -24.75
CA ALA A 292 -7.07 -5.85 -24.88
C ALA A 292 -5.70 -5.35 -25.39
N ALA A 293 -5.69 -4.43 -26.35
CA ALA A 293 -4.47 -3.81 -26.86
C ALA A 293 -3.76 -2.96 -25.79
N LEU A 294 -4.51 -2.21 -24.96
CA LEU A 294 -3.93 -1.48 -23.82
C LEU A 294 -3.31 -2.45 -22.80
N GLN A 295 -4.02 -3.52 -22.45
CA GLN A 295 -3.50 -4.55 -21.55
C GLN A 295 -2.22 -5.20 -22.11
N ALA A 296 -2.19 -5.54 -23.39
CA ALA A 296 -1.02 -6.15 -24.04
C ALA A 296 0.21 -5.22 -23.96
N ARG A 297 0.04 -3.92 -24.15
CA ARG A 297 1.12 -2.92 -24.01
C ARG A 297 1.67 -2.87 -22.57
N LEU A 298 0.80 -2.95 -21.56
CA LEU A 298 1.22 -3.01 -20.16
C LEU A 298 2.02 -4.29 -19.88
N ASN A 299 1.60 -5.42 -20.43
CA ASN A 299 2.29 -6.70 -20.28
C ASN A 299 3.72 -6.63 -20.84
N VAL A 300 3.91 -6.05 -22.03
CA VAL A 300 5.24 -5.84 -22.63
C VAL A 300 6.15 -5.01 -21.72
N VAL A 301 5.65 -3.93 -21.13
CA VAL A 301 6.42 -3.13 -20.17
C VAL A 301 6.79 -3.97 -18.95
N ARG A 302 5.82 -4.67 -18.37
CA ARG A 302 6.06 -5.50 -17.19
C ARG A 302 7.11 -6.59 -17.43
N GLU A 303 7.09 -7.25 -18.60
CA GLU A 303 8.06 -8.29 -18.98
C GLU A 303 9.51 -7.78 -18.95
N VAL A 304 9.74 -6.52 -19.32
CA VAL A 304 11.06 -5.91 -19.20
C VAL A 304 11.51 -5.88 -17.75
N PHE A 305 10.68 -5.35 -16.84
CA PHE A 305 11.03 -5.18 -15.44
C PHE A 305 11.10 -6.51 -14.67
N SER A 306 10.27 -7.51 -15.03
CA SER A 306 10.25 -8.83 -14.41
C SER A 306 11.25 -9.83 -15.00
N SER A 307 12.14 -9.39 -15.89
CA SER A 307 13.13 -10.23 -16.55
C SER A 307 14.06 -10.90 -15.54
N LYS A 308 14.20 -12.22 -15.62
CA LYS A 308 15.15 -13.02 -14.80
C LYS A 308 16.63 -12.65 -15.01
N LYS A 309 16.94 -11.77 -15.99
CA LYS A 309 18.29 -11.22 -16.20
C LYS A 309 18.67 -10.16 -15.16
N PHE A 310 17.70 -9.67 -14.40
CA PHE A 310 17.91 -8.72 -13.32
C PHE A 310 17.78 -9.41 -11.94
N PRO A 311 18.51 -8.94 -10.90
CA PRO A 311 18.46 -9.55 -9.57
C PRO A 311 17.06 -9.44 -8.95
N SER A 312 16.35 -8.36 -9.25
CA SER A 312 14.95 -8.17 -8.84
C SER A 312 14.25 -7.13 -9.71
N MET A 313 12.91 -7.21 -9.74
CA MET A 313 12.08 -6.16 -10.33
C MET A 313 12.27 -4.82 -9.60
N ILE A 314 12.53 -4.82 -8.30
CA ILE A 314 12.77 -3.63 -7.48
C ILE A 314 14.00 -2.89 -7.99
N ALA A 315 15.13 -3.61 -8.16
CA ALA A 315 16.37 -3.04 -8.67
C ALA A 315 16.19 -2.47 -10.09
N ALA A 316 15.49 -3.19 -10.97
CA ALA A 316 15.20 -2.71 -12.32
C ALA A 316 14.33 -1.43 -12.32
N THR A 317 13.32 -1.38 -11.43
CA THR A 317 12.44 -0.21 -11.27
C THR A 317 13.22 1.00 -10.77
N LYS A 318 14.02 0.86 -9.72
CA LYS A 318 14.85 1.95 -9.16
C LYS A 318 15.91 2.42 -10.17
N GLN A 319 16.54 1.50 -10.91
CA GLN A 319 17.47 1.86 -11.99
C GLN A 319 16.76 2.64 -13.11
N ALA A 320 15.54 2.28 -13.49
CA ALA A 320 14.79 3.04 -14.49
C ALA A 320 14.47 4.47 -13.98
N ILE A 321 14.06 4.63 -12.72
CA ILE A 321 13.86 5.96 -12.13
C ILE A 321 15.18 6.75 -12.19
N ALA A 322 16.30 6.15 -11.78
CA ALA A 322 17.62 6.80 -11.84
C ALA A 322 17.95 7.32 -13.24
N ILE A 323 17.67 6.55 -14.29
CA ILE A 323 17.91 6.92 -15.68
C ILE A 323 17.01 8.08 -16.11
N TYR A 324 15.71 7.97 -15.89
CA TYR A 324 14.74 8.95 -16.38
C TYR A 324 14.74 10.25 -15.58
N THR A 325 15.18 10.23 -14.33
CA THR A 325 15.33 11.44 -13.49
C THR A 325 16.73 12.04 -13.54
N ASN A 326 17.67 11.38 -14.22
CA ASN A 326 19.10 11.72 -14.23
C ASN A 326 19.68 11.84 -12.80
N ASP A 327 19.23 10.96 -11.88
CA ASP A 327 19.64 10.94 -10.49
C ASP A 327 20.07 9.51 -10.10
N PRO A 328 21.39 9.23 -10.14
CA PRO A 328 21.93 7.88 -9.93
C PRO A 328 21.66 7.33 -8.52
N GLU A 329 21.41 8.18 -7.53
CA GLU A 329 21.12 7.76 -6.16
C GLU A 329 19.86 6.90 -6.06
N TRP A 330 18.94 7.02 -7.01
CA TRP A 330 17.74 6.17 -7.07
C TRP A 330 18.06 4.69 -7.25
N ALA A 331 19.21 4.34 -7.83
CA ALA A 331 19.58 2.94 -8.05
C ALA A 331 19.97 2.20 -6.77
N LYS A 332 20.29 2.91 -5.69
CA LYS A 332 20.77 2.31 -4.43
C LYS A 332 19.74 1.36 -3.82
N MET A 333 20.22 0.18 -3.40
CA MET A 333 19.45 -0.85 -2.70
C MET A 333 19.99 -1.03 -1.28
N ARG A 334 19.15 -1.46 -0.37
CA ARG A 334 19.62 -1.87 0.96
C ARG A 334 19.87 -3.39 0.97
N PRO A 335 21.03 -3.86 1.41
CA PRO A 335 21.29 -5.29 1.57
C PRO A 335 20.18 -5.99 2.39
N PRO A 336 19.84 -7.25 2.06
CA PRO A 336 20.53 -8.17 1.14
C PRO A 336 20.17 -7.98 -0.34
N LEU A 337 19.32 -7.01 -0.70
CA LEU A 337 19.04 -6.69 -2.10
C LEU A 337 20.25 -5.97 -2.71
N VAL A 338 20.40 -6.12 -4.03
CA VAL A 338 21.55 -5.57 -4.77
C VAL A 338 21.07 -4.77 -5.98
N GLU A 339 21.86 -3.77 -6.36
CA GLU A 339 21.68 -2.95 -7.55
C GLU A 339 21.92 -3.75 -8.83
N LEU A 340 21.54 -3.21 -9.96
CA LEU A 340 21.96 -3.73 -11.27
C LEU A 340 23.47 -3.50 -11.48
N THR A 341 24.14 -4.50 -12.01
CA THR A 341 25.50 -4.29 -12.56
C THR A 341 25.45 -3.33 -13.74
N THR A 342 26.59 -2.73 -14.10
CA THR A 342 26.71 -1.85 -15.28
C THR A 342 26.19 -2.53 -16.57
N ALA A 343 26.48 -3.81 -16.75
CA ALA A 343 25.99 -4.58 -17.89
C ALA A 343 24.46 -4.75 -17.87
N GLN A 344 23.89 -5.03 -16.70
CA GLN A 344 22.43 -5.15 -16.52
C GLN A 344 21.73 -3.80 -16.71
N ALA A 345 22.30 -2.71 -16.23
CA ALA A 345 21.77 -1.36 -16.44
C ALA A 345 21.73 -0.99 -17.93
N LYS A 346 22.80 -1.30 -18.69
CA LYS A 346 22.82 -1.14 -20.16
C LYS A 346 21.74 -1.99 -20.83
N LEU A 347 21.63 -3.27 -20.45
CA LEU A 347 20.59 -4.16 -20.97
C LEU A 347 19.17 -3.64 -20.68
N LEU A 348 18.93 -3.05 -19.50
CA LEU A 348 17.63 -2.44 -19.17
C LEU A 348 17.34 -1.28 -20.14
N VAL A 349 18.30 -0.38 -20.37
CA VAL A 349 18.16 0.73 -21.33
C VAL A 349 17.83 0.22 -22.73
N GLU A 350 18.55 -0.79 -23.23
CA GLU A 350 18.30 -1.39 -24.55
C GLU A 350 16.88 -1.96 -24.65
N LYS A 351 16.43 -2.71 -23.63
CA LYS A 351 15.09 -3.28 -23.60
C LYS A 351 14.01 -2.19 -23.56
N LEU A 352 14.18 -1.14 -22.75
CA LEU A 352 13.22 -0.02 -22.67
C LEU A 352 13.15 0.76 -23.98
N LYS A 353 14.30 0.98 -24.65
CA LYS A 353 14.36 1.60 -25.99
C LYS A 353 13.64 0.74 -27.04
N ALA A 354 13.85 -0.57 -27.04
CA ALA A 354 13.23 -1.49 -28.00
C ALA A 354 11.69 -1.44 -27.96
N ILE A 355 11.10 -1.27 -26.77
CA ILE A 355 9.65 -1.13 -26.60
C ILE A 355 9.16 0.34 -26.64
N ARG A 356 10.06 1.29 -26.93
CA ARG A 356 9.79 2.74 -26.93
C ARG A 356 9.15 3.21 -25.62
N PHE A 357 9.63 2.67 -24.49
CA PHE A 357 9.16 3.09 -23.18
C PHE A 357 9.69 4.47 -22.84
N ALA A 358 8.82 5.32 -22.31
CA ALA A 358 9.17 6.61 -21.72
C ALA A 358 8.44 6.75 -20.39
N MET A 359 9.18 7.04 -19.33
CA MET A 359 8.60 7.51 -18.09
C MET A 359 8.12 8.96 -18.29
N ASN A 360 6.96 9.32 -17.75
CA ASN A 360 6.48 10.70 -17.85
C ASN A 360 7.25 11.61 -16.87
N ASP A 361 8.44 12.01 -17.26
CA ASP A 361 9.39 12.78 -16.45
C ASP A 361 9.11 14.30 -16.41
N GLN A 362 8.35 14.85 -17.39
CA GLN A 362 8.09 16.29 -17.51
C GLN A 362 7.45 16.89 -16.24
N LYS A 363 6.72 16.10 -15.46
CA LYS A 363 6.18 16.51 -14.16
C LYS A 363 7.11 16.23 -12.99
N TYR A 364 8.08 15.32 -13.16
CA TYR A 364 9.00 14.95 -12.09
C TYR A 364 10.02 16.05 -11.78
N GLY A 365 10.50 16.76 -12.81
CA GLY A 365 11.48 17.86 -12.67
C GLY A 365 10.88 19.24 -12.32
N LYS A 366 9.55 19.39 -12.32
CA LYS A 366 8.87 20.68 -12.03
C LYS A 366 8.34 20.80 -10.60
N MET A 367 8.61 19.83 -9.74
CA MET A 367 8.20 19.81 -8.32
C MET A 367 9.34 20.29 -7.41
N ASN A 368 9.92 21.45 -7.72
CA ASN A 368 10.87 22.16 -6.85
C ASN A 368 10.13 23.10 -5.92
#